data_919ecdc30ebc997cec647f3142cee92e
#
_entry.id   919ecdc30ebc997cec647f3142cee92e
#
_cell.length_a   1.000
_cell.length_b   1.000
_cell.length_c   1.000
_cell.angle_alpha   90.00
_cell.angle_beta   90.00
_cell.angle_gamma   90.00
#
_symmetry.space_group_name_H-M   'P 1'
#
loop_
_entity.id
_entity.type
_entity.pdbx_description
1 polymer ?
#
loop_
_entity_poly.entity_id
_entity_poly.type
_entity_poly.pdbx_seq_one_letter_code
_entity_poly.pdbx_strand_id
1 'polypeptide(L)'
;MYPIVTHPYKFSEGYGWVGISHCCIFDDGKGNWYYASQARFPVNVGGNQYSNAIMMGHVRSIRWTEDGWPLVMPERYGAVPQIPISEDELVGNWEHIDLSHSYGKQKEANVMTLGSNHKITAGTWKGGTWSFDVNKQILTANGVKLYVQREVDWEASPRKHSIVYVGLNNQKTYWGKKAN
;
A
#
# COMPACT_ATOMS: atom_id res chain seq x y z
N MET A 1 -8.19 -20.17 -1.92
CA MET A 1 -8.50 -18.81 -2.46
C MET A 1 -7.16 -18.13 -2.70
N TYR A 2 -6.96 -17.49 -3.85
CA TYR A 2 -5.69 -16.81 -4.15
C TYR A 2 -5.64 -15.44 -3.46
N PRO A 3 -4.44 -14.93 -3.11
CA PRO A 3 -4.28 -13.59 -2.58
C PRO A 3 -4.82 -12.52 -3.53
N ILE A 4 -5.37 -11.45 -2.97
CA ILE A 4 -5.84 -10.30 -3.73
C ILE A 4 -4.64 -9.38 -3.98
N VAL A 5 -4.32 -9.12 -5.23
CA VAL A 5 -3.20 -8.26 -5.64
C VAL A 5 -3.54 -6.78 -5.49
N THR A 6 -4.76 -6.41 -5.90
CA THR A 6 -5.34 -5.06 -5.76
C THR A 6 -6.83 -5.16 -5.48
N HIS A 7 -7.38 -4.14 -4.84
CA HIS A 7 -8.81 -4.05 -4.51
C HIS A 7 -9.21 -2.57 -4.50
N PRO A 8 -10.49 -2.21 -4.73
CA PRO A 8 -11.00 -0.89 -4.40
C PRO A 8 -10.65 -0.50 -2.97
N TYR A 9 -10.03 0.66 -2.78
CA TYR A 9 -9.49 1.08 -1.49
C TYR A 9 -9.59 2.58 -1.27
N LYS A 10 -9.42 2.98 0.00
CA LYS A 10 -9.35 4.38 0.41
C LYS A 10 -8.44 4.51 1.63
N PHE A 11 -7.44 5.38 1.53
CA PHE A 11 -6.72 5.94 2.67
C PHE A 11 -7.49 7.17 3.21
N SER A 12 -7.08 7.71 4.34
CA SER A 12 -7.79 8.84 5.00
C SER A 12 -7.86 10.09 4.13
N GLU A 13 -6.79 10.36 3.38
CA GLU A 13 -6.75 11.47 2.43
C GLU A 13 -7.32 11.04 1.08
N GLY A 14 -8.05 11.94 0.43
CA GLY A 14 -8.63 11.72 -0.89
C GLY A 14 -9.89 10.84 -0.90
N TYR A 15 -10.25 10.39 -2.08
CA TYR A 15 -11.47 9.64 -2.35
C TYR A 15 -11.23 8.14 -2.56
N GLY A 16 -9.96 7.74 -2.62
CA GLY A 16 -9.57 6.39 -2.99
C GLY A 16 -9.91 6.04 -4.44
N TRP A 17 -9.77 4.76 -4.77
CA TRP A 17 -9.88 4.27 -6.13
C TRP A 17 -10.78 3.05 -6.22
N VAL A 18 -11.51 2.95 -7.33
CA VAL A 18 -12.37 1.81 -7.68
C VAL A 18 -12.09 1.36 -9.10
N GLY A 19 -12.57 0.17 -9.47
CA GLY A 19 -12.45 -0.36 -10.82
C GLY A 19 -11.00 -0.60 -11.24
N ILE A 20 -10.13 -0.99 -10.30
CA ILE A 20 -8.74 -1.33 -10.59
C ILE A 20 -8.72 -2.66 -11.34
N SER A 21 -8.48 -2.61 -12.65
CA SER A 21 -8.58 -3.77 -13.54
C SER A 21 -7.79 -3.54 -14.84
N HIS A 22 -7.92 -4.44 -15.83
CA HIS A 22 -7.21 -4.40 -17.10
C HIS A 22 -5.71 -4.18 -16.88
N CYS A 23 -5.10 -5.13 -16.18
CA CYS A 23 -3.74 -4.99 -15.69
C CYS A 23 -2.73 -5.79 -16.53
N CYS A 24 -1.49 -5.34 -16.47
CA CYS A 24 -0.32 -6.10 -16.90
C CYS A 24 0.83 -5.91 -15.92
N ILE A 25 1.78 -6.83 -15.96
CA ILE A 25 3.05 -6.77 -15.24
C ILE A 25 4.16 -6.64 -16.28
N PHE A 26 5.11 -5.76 -16.04
CA PHE A 26 6.28 -5.57 -16.90
C PHE A 26 7.50 -5.17 -16.05
N ASP A 27 8.68 -5.33 -16.62
CA ASP A 27 9.94 -4.88 -16.03
C ASP A 27 10.60 -3.81 -16.91
N ASP A 28 11.57 -3.09 -16.32
CA ASP A 28 12.33 -2.03 -17.00
C ASP A 28 13.66 -2.54 -17.61
N GLY A 29 13.90 -3.85 -17.59
CA GLY A 29 15.17 -4.45 -18.00
C GLY A 29 16.33 -4.21 -17.00
N LYS A 30 16.08 -3.59 -15.86
CA LYS A 30 17.06 -3.30 -14.80
C LYS A 30 16.72 -3.98 -13.47
N GLY A 31 15.73 -4.88 -13.48
CA GLY A 31 15.29 -5.62 -12.31
C GLY A 31 14.15 -4.97 -11.53
N ASN A 32 13.65 -3.82 -11.95
CA ASN A 32 12.47 -3.23 -11.35
C ASN A 32 11.20 -3.73 -12.05
N TRP A 33 10.20 -4.09 -11.27
CA TRP A 33 8.96 -4.64 -11.76
C TRP A 33 7.79 -3.71 -11.44
N TYR A 34 6.87 -3.63 -12.37
CA TYR A 34 5.73 -2.72 -12.30
C TYR A 34 4.43 -3.42 -12.65
N TYR A 35 3.38 -2.94 -12.02
CA TYR A 35 1.99 -3.30 -12.28
C TYR A 35 1.29 -2.09 -12.89
N ALA A 36 0.90 -2.20 -14.15
CA ALA A 36 0.05 -1.21 -14.79
C ALA A 36 -1.41 -1.65 -14.74
N SER A 37 -2.29 -0.72 -14.48
CA SER A 37 -3.74 -0.96 -14.46
C SER A 37 -4.50 0.30 -14.83
N GLN A 38 -5.78 0.17 -15.13
CA GLN A 38 -6.69 1.29 -15.04
C GLN A 38 -7.26 1.42 -13.62
N ALA A 39 -7.76 2.61 -13.29
CA ALA A 39 -8.58 2.87 -12.12
C ALA A 39 -9.43 4.10 -12.35
N ARG A 40 -10.43 4.33 -11.51
CA ARG A 40 -11.28 5.52 -11.57
C ARG A 40 -11.67 5.98 -10.17
N PHE A 41 -12.09 7.22 -10.06
CA PHE A 41 -12.70 7.72 -8.84
C PHE A 41 -14.05 7.05 -8.58
N PRO A 42 -14.48 6.94 -7.30
CA PRO A 42 -15.86 6.60 -6.98
C PRO A 42 -16.86 7.53 -7.67
N VAL A 43 -18.06 7.02 -7.93
CA VAL A 43 -19.14 7.79 -8.57
C VAL A 43 -19.45 9.07 -7.78
N ASN A 44 -19.66 10.16 -8.49
CA ASN A 44 -20.01 11.49 -7.97
C ASN A 44 -18.92 12.18 -7.12
N VAL A 45 -17.69 11.72 -7.20
CA VAL A 45 -16.57 12.39 -6.56
C VAL A 45 -16.20 13.67 -7.31
N GLY A 46 -16.01 14.76 -6.56
CA GLY A 46 -15.64 16.07 -7.11
C GLY A 46 -16.68 16.66 -8.07
N GLY A 47 -17.96 16.31 -7.92
CA GLY A 47 -19.03 16.77 -8.80
C GLY A 47 -19.02 16.12 -10.18
N ASN A 48 -18.19 15.11 -10.41
CA ASN A 48 -18.08 14.43 -11.70
C ASN A 48 -19.04 13.23 -11.78
N GLN A 49 -20.19 13.45 -12.37
CA GLN A 49 -21.19 12.41 -12.61
C GLN A 49 -20.73 11.32 -13.60
N TYR A 50 -19.66 11.57 -14.34
CA TYR A 50 -19.11 10.66 -15.35
C TYR A 50 -17.86 9.91 -14.86
N SER A 51 -17.58 9.90 -13.57
CA SER A 51 -16.38 9.23 -13.02
C SER A 51 -16.26 7.77 -13.46
N ASN A 52 -17.39 7.08 -13.73
CA ASN A 52 -17.41 5.73 -14.25
C ASN A 52 -16.88 5.59 -15.69
N ALA A 53 -16.94 6.66 -16.49
CA ALA A 53 -16.47 6.68 -17.88
C ALA A 53 -15.02 7.17 -18.00
N ILE A 54 -14.47 7.76 -16.94
CA ILE A 54 -13.11 8.30 -16.95
C ILE A 54 -12.18 7.32 -16.26
N MET A 55 -11.43 6.58 -17.06
CA MET A 55 -10.40 5.67 -16.59
C MET A 55 -9.04 6.36 -16.62
N MET A 56 -8.26 6.18 -15.57
CA MET A 56 -6.90 6.70 -15.45
C MET A 56 -5.93 5.55 -15.43
N GLY A 57 -4.82 5.68 -16.14
CA GLY A 57 -3.70 4.75 -16.08
C GLY A 57 -2.98 4.87 -14.74
N HIS A 58 -2.75 3.76 -14.09
CA HIS A 58 -1.96 3.64 -12.87
C HIS A 58 -0.76 2.74 -13.11
N VAL A 59 0.39 3.15 -12.64
CA VAL A 59 1.58 2.31 -12.54
C VAL A 59 1.96 2.23 -11.07
N ARG A 60 2.28 1.03 -10.59
CA ARG A 60 2.70 0.76 -9.20
C ARG A 60 3.92 -0.14 -9.21
N SER A 61 4.81 0.03 -8.26
CA SER A 61 5.95 -0.88 -8.09
C SER A 61 5.48 -2.24 -7.59
N ILE A 62 6.21 -3.29 -7.98
CA ILE A 62 6.04 -4.65 -7.46
C ILE A 62 7.25 -5.02 -6.63
N ARG A 63 6.99 -5.64 -5.48
CA ARG A 63 7.98 -6.42 -4.72
C ARG A 63 7.64 -7.89 -4.87
N TRP A 64 8.64 -8.74 -4.83
CA TRP A 64 8.46 -10.19 -4.89
C TRP A 64 8.69 -10.78 -3.51
N THR A 65 7.82 -11.71 -3.11
CA THR A 65 8.09 -12.54 -1.94
C THR A 65 9.23 -13.52 -2.22
N GLU A 66 9.78 -14.12 -1.18
CA GLU A 66 10.86 -15.11 -1.31
C GLU A 66 10.43 -16.35 -2.13
N ASP A 67 9.15 -16.68 -2.15
CA ASP A 67 8.53 -17.76 -2.93
C ASP A 67 7.98 -17.29 -4.30
N GLY A 68 8.31 -16.06 -4.73
CA GLY A 68 8.02 -15.55 -6.07
C GLY A 68 6.59 -15.05 -6.28
N TRP A 69 5.87 -14.67 -5.21
CA TRP A 69 4.56 -14.05 -5.35
C TRP A 69 4.67 -12.52 -5.55
N PRO A 70 3.96 -11.93 -6.55
CA PRO A 70 4.00 -10.49 -6.78
C PRO A 70 3.17 -9.74 -5.73
N LEU A 71 3.77 -8.71 -5.14
CA LEU A 71 3.16 -7.79 -4.19
C LEU A 71 3.13 -6.39 -4.79
N VAL A 72 1.95 -5.88 -5.08
CA VAL A 72 1.75 -4.55 -5.69
C VAL A 72 1.68 -3.49 -4.58
N MET A 73 2.51 -2.45 -4.69
CA MET A 73 2.54 -1.34 -3.73
C MET A 73 1.23 -0.56 -3.71
N PRO A 74 0.85 0.01 -2.54
CA PRO A 74 -0.42 0.73 -2.41
C PRO A 74 -0.47 2.05 -3.17
N GLU A 75 0.67 2.73 -3.31
CA GLU A 75 0.74 4.02 -4.01
C GLU A 75 1.17 3.88 -5.47
N ARG A 76 0.79 4.85 -6.30
CA ARG A 76 1.24 4.96 -7.67
C ARG A 76 2.73 5.31 -7.70
N TYR A 77 3.44 4.77 -8.68
CA TYR A 77 4.87 4.98 -8.85
C TYR A 77 5.19 6.46 -9.10
N GLY A 78 6.03 7.04 -8.25
CA GLY A 78 6.44 8.43 -8.31
C GLY A 78 7.93 8.65 -8.61
N ALA A 79 8.66 7.60 -8.95
CA ALA A 79 10.11 7.62 -9.18
C ALA A 79 10.92 8.21 -8.00
N VAL A 80 10.46 7.96 -6.76
CA VAL A 80 11.14 8.44 -5.56
C VAL A 80 12.46 7.68 -5.38
N PRO A 81 13.58 8.37 -5.12
CA PRO A 81 14.83 7.71 -4.78
C PRO A 81 14.69 6.81 -3.55
N GLN A 82 15.09 5.55 -3.68
CA GLN A 82 14.97 4.56 -2.61
C GLN A 82 16.14 4.64 -1.62
N ILE A 83 16.26 5.78 -0.92
CA ILE A 83 17.20 5.93 0.21
C ILE A 83 16.75 4.96 1.30
N PRO A 84 17.66 4.17 1.90
CA PRO A 84 17.31 3.24 2.96
C PRO A 84 16.48 3.89 4.06
N ILE A 85 15.42 3.23 4.47
CA ILE A 85 14.56 3.66 5.57
C ILE A 85 15.22 3.22 6.87
N SER A 86 15.29 4.12 7.85
CA SER A 86 15.73 3.80 9.21
C SER A 86 14.58 3.30 10.07
N GLU A 87 14.89 2.59 11.14
CA GLU A 87 13.86 2.07 12.05
C GLU A 87 13.04 3.19 12.71
N ASP A 88 13.68 4.28 13.07
CA ASP A 88 13.01 5.43 13.70
C ASP A 88 11.95 6.07 12.81
N GLU A 89 12.13 6.03 11.49
CA GLU A 89 11.15 6.53 10.53
C GLU A 89 9.87 5.69 10.51
N LEU A 90 9.91 4.45 10.99
CA LEU A 90 8.74 3.58 11.03
C LEU A 90 7.87 3.80 12.26
N VAL A 91 8.42 4.38 13.33
CA VAL A 91 7.69 4.66 14.58
C VAL A 91 6.55 5.67 14.32
N GLY A 92 5.38 5.41 14.91
CA GLY A 92 4.20 6.28 14.83
C GLY A 92 3.03 5.65 14.10
N ASN A 93 2.13 6.48 13.59
CA ASN A 93 0.87 6.03 13.02
C ASN A 93 1.02 5.59 11.56
N TRP A 94 0.27 4.56 11.25
CA TRP A 94 0.13 4.00 9.92
C TRP A 94 -1.34 3.85 9.57
N GLU A 95 -1.67 4.06 8.32
CA GLU A 95 -2.92 3.67 7.71
C GLU A 95 -2.76 2.27 7.16
N HIS A 96 -3.49 1.31 7.70
CA HIS A 96 -3.38 -0.11 7.38
C HIS A 96 -4.66 -0.62 6.71
N ILE A 97 -4.51 -1.34 5.61
CA ILE A 97 -5.62 -1.96 4.87
C ILE A 97 -5.41 -3.47 4.76
N ASP A 98 -6.42 -4.24 5.17
CA ASP A 98 -6.56 -5.66 4.83
C ASP A 98 -7.30 -5.75 3.47
N LEU A 99 -6.61 -6.21 2.43
CA LEU A 99 -7.17 -6.35 1.09
C LEU A 99 -8.06 -7.60 0.92
N SER A 100 -8.68 -8.10 1.96
CA SER A 100 -9.66 -9.17 1.81
C SER A 100 -10.83 -8.74 0.91
N HIS A 101 -11.36 -9.68 0.12
CA HIS A 101 -12.44 -9.38 -0.80
C HIS A 101 -13.67 -8.79 -0.09
N SER A 102 -14.23 -7.72 -0.66
CA SER A 102 -15.48 -7.09 -0.21
C SER A 102 -16.26 -6.60 -1.41
N TYR A 103 -17.35 -7.27 -1.74
CA TYR A 103 -18.15 -6.93 -2.90
C TYR A 103 -18.74 -5.52 -2.79
N GLY A 104 -18.56 -4.72 -3.84
CA GLY A 104 -19.17 -3.39 -3.99
C GLY A 104 -18.68 -2.31 -3.02
N LYS A 105 -17.62 -2.56 -2.24
CA LYS A 105 -17.09 -1.60 -1.25
C LYS A 105 -15.60 -1.37 -1.42
N GLN A 106 -15.17 -0.13 -1.19
CA GLN A 106 -13.76 0.18 -0.98
C GLN A 106 -13.33 -0.39 0.39
N LYS A 107 -12.09 -0.86 0.47
CA LYS A 107 -11.43 -1.15 1.74
C LYS A 107 -10.89 0.16 2.31
N GLU A 108 -11.36 0.53 3.48
CA GLU A 108 -10.90 1.72 4.18
C GLU A 108 -9.74 1.38 5.11
N ALA A 109 -8.83 2.33 5.24
CA ALA A 109 -7.70 2.20 6.13
C ALA A 109 -8.11 2.26 7.59
N ASN A 110 -7.46 1.44 8.41
CA ASN A 110 -7.54 1.47 9.86
C ASN A 110 -6.19 1.93 10.42
N VAL A 111 -6.21 2.58 11.58
CA VAL A 111 -4.97 2.98 12.25
C VAL A 111 -4.22 1.75 12.75
N MET A 112 -2.89 1.78 12.61
CA MET A 112 -1.95 0.91 13.29
C MET A 112 -0.81 1.79 13.82
N THR A 113 -0.49 1.71 15.12
CA THR A 113 0.55 2.54 15.72
C THR A 113 1.74 1.68 16.16
N LEU A 114 2.90 1.95 15.57
CA LEU A 114 4.17 1.34 15.95
C LEU A 114 4.86 2.19 17.02
N GLY A 115 5.02 1.65 18.22
CA GLY A 115 5.73 2.33 19.31
C GLY A 115 7.24 2.13 19.24
N SER A 116 8.03 3.09 19.74
CA SER A 116 9.51 2.99 19.80
C SER A 116 10.02 1.84 20.67
N ASN A 117 9.16 1.22 21.45
CA ASN A 117 9.46 0.04 22.28
C ASN A 117 9.19 -1.28 21.55
N HIS A 118 9.11 -1.30 20.24
CA HIS A 118 8.81 -2.47 19.40
C HIS A 118 7.42 -3.10 19.67
N LYS A 119 6.50 -2.34 20.27
CA LYS A 119 5.12 -2.78 20.48
C LYS A 119 4.17 -2.07 19.51
N ILE A 120 3.13 -2.77 19.10
CA ILE A 120 1.99 -2.18 18.39
C ILE A 120 1.03 -1.65 19.46
N THR A 121 0.97 -0.33 19.58
CA THR A 121 0.33 0.33 20.73
C THR A 121 -1.14 0.67 20.51
N ALA A 122 -1.56 0.78 19.24
CA ALA A 122 -2.98 1.08 18.92
C ALA A 122 -3.41 0.48 17.57
N GLY A 123 -4.71 0.39 17.39
CA GLY A 123 -5.37 0.00 16.14
C GLY A 123 -5.17 -1.47 15.76
N THR A 124 -4.99 -1.72 14.46
CA THR A 124 -4.78 -3.07 13.93
C THR A 124 -3.56 -3.71 14.59
N TRP A 125 -3.71 -4.95 15.02
CA TRP A 125 -2.67 -5.75 15.71
C TRP A 125 -2.19 -5.17 17.06
N LYS A 126 -2.98 -4.28 17.70
CA LYS A 126 -2.68 -3.77 19.05
C LYS A 126 -2.30 -4.89 20.01
N GLY A 127 -1.20 -4.69 20.76
CA GLY A 127 -0.64 -5.66 21.69
C GLY A 127 0.40 -6.60 21.06
N GLY A 128 0.49 -6.62 19.72
CA GLY A 128 1.55 -7.32 19.00
C GLY A 128 2.91 -6.62 19.10
N THR A 129 3.89 -7.22 18.46
CA THR A 129 5.26 -6.68 18.37
C THR A 129 5.61 -6.36 16.93
N TRP A 130 6.63 -5.53 16.75
CA TRP A 130 7.23 -5.29 15.45
C TRP A 130 8.76 -5.29 15.54
N SER A 131 9.42 -5.52 14.42
CA SER A 131 10.86 -5.42 14.24
C SER A 131 11.16 -5.01 12.80
N PHE A 132 12.36 -4.52 12.54
CA PHE A 132 12.77 -4.07 11.22
C PHE A 132 14.13 -4.63 10.81
N ASP A 133 14.17 -5.26 9.65
CA ASP A 133 15.42 -5.64 8.98
C ASP A 133 15.81 -4.51 8.03
N VAL A 134 16.75 -3.66 8.48
CA VAL A 134 17.21 -2.48 7.73
C VAL A 134 17.92 -2.87 6.43
N ASN A 135 18.57 -4.04 6.37
CA ASN A 135 19.28 -4.47 5.17
C ASN A 135 18.32 -4.96 4.08
N LYS A 136 17.25 -5.65 4.48
CA LYS A 136 16.24 -6.16 3.57
C LYS A 136 15.10 -5.18 3.33
N GLN A 137 15.01 -4.12 4.14
CA GLN A 137 13.88 -3.18 4.14
C GLN A 137 12.56 -3.92 4.36
N ILE A 138 12.53 -4.79 5.38
CA ILE A 138 11.36 -5.59 5.77
C ILE A 138 10.97 -5.24 7.20
N LEU A 139 9.78 -4.69 7.35
CA LEU A 139 9.09 -4.52 8.63
C LEU A 139 8.33 -5.82 8.94
N THR A 140 8.63 -6.46 10.06
CA THR A 140 7.81 -7.57 10.56
C THR A 140 6.88 -7.05 11.65
N ALA A 141 5.58 -7.05 11.40
CA ALA A 141 4.57 -6.59 12.35
C ALA A 141 3.58 -7.71 12.63
N ASN A 142 3.39 -8.05 13.90
CA ASN A 142 2.55 -9.19 14.35
C ASN A 142 2.85 -10.51 13.60
N GLY A 143 4.13 -10.76 13.31
CA GLY A 143 4.59 -11.94 12.56
C GLY A 143 4.41 -11.87 11.04
N VAL A 144 3.89 -10.77 10.49
CA VAL A 144 3.70 -10.58 9.05
C VAL A 144 4.86 -9.78 8.47
N LYS A 145 5.49 -10.28 7.40
CA LYS A 145 6.52 -9.56 6.63
C LYS A 145 5.87 -8.51 5.75
N LEU A 146 6.26 -7.25 5.94
CA LEU A 146 5.80 -6.08 5.21
C LEU A 146 7.01 -5.44 4.50
N TYR A 147 7.01 -5.44 3.18
CA TYR A 147 8.06 -4.86 2.37
C TYR A 147 7.85 -3.36 2.29
N VAL A 148 8.76 -2.57 2.85
CA VAL A 148 8.65 -1.11 2.87
C VAL A 148 9.41 -0.46 1.73
N GLN A 149 8.89 0.67 1.25
CA GLN A 149 9.60 1.56 0.32
C GLN A 149 9.10 3.00 0.42
N ARG A 150 9.88 3.92 -0.13
CA ARG A 150 9.47 5.33 -0.27
C ARG A 150 8.61 5.50 -1.52
N GLU A 151 7.57 6.32 -1.42
CA GLU A 151 6.72 6.65 -2.54
C GLU A 151 6.14 8.07 -2.40
N VAL A 152 5.55 8.58 -3.46
CA VAL A 152 4.77 9.81 -3.41
C VAL A 152 3.38 9.49 -2.85
N ASP A 153 2.96 10.24 -1.85
CA ASP A 153 1.55 10.29 -1.44
C ASP A 153 0.79 11.19 -2.42
N TRP A 154 0.13 10.55 -3.39
CA TRP A 154 -0.56 11.24 -4.47
C TRP A 154 -1.89 11.84 -4.04
N GLU A 155 -2.46 11.36 -2.94
CA GLU A 155 -3.71 11.84 -2.38
C GLU A 155 -3.51 13.06 -1.45
N ALA A 156 -2.31 13.24 -0.92
CA ALA A 156 -1.99 14.40 -0.08
C ALA A 156 -2.03 15.73 -0.85
N SER A 157 -2.47 16.78 -0.17
CA SER A 157 -2.47 18.15 -0.69
C SER A 157 -1.79 19.11 0.30
N PRO A 158 -0.59 19.65 -0.01
CA PRO A 158 0.23 19.36 -1.19
C PRO A 158 0.77 17.92 -1.21
N ARG A 159 1.12 17.42 -2.41
CA ARG A 159 1.75 16.11 -2.54
C ARG A 159 3.07 16.07 -1.75
N LYS A 160 3.34 14.95 -1.11
CA LYS A 160 4.52 14.74 -0.27
C LYS A 160 5.08 13.33 -0.46
N HIS A 161 6.28 13.08 0.04
CA HIS A 161 6.81 11.73 0.12
C HIS A 161 6.23 11.03 1.36
N SER A 162 6.03 9.74 1.26
CA SER A 162 5.61 8.88 2.36
C SER A 162 6.37 7.55 2.31
N ILE A 163 6.26 6.78 3.37
CA ILE A 163 6.69 5.39 3.41
C ILE A 163 5.45 4.53 3.27
N VAL A 164 5.53 3.55 2.39
CA VAL A 164 4.44 2.60 2.16
C VAL A 164 4.93 1.17 2.36
N TYR A 165 4.01 0.26 2.61
CA TYR A 165 4.33 -1.16 2.61
C TYR A 165 3.29 -2.02 1.92
N VAL A 166 3.74 -3.19 1.50
CA VAL A 166 2.88 -4.30 1.10
C VAL A 166 3.35 -5.58 1.77
N GLY A 167 2.44 -6.44 2.17
CA GLY A 167 2.76 -7.73 2.74
C GLY A 167 1.73 -8.79 2.42
N LEU A 168 2.12 -10.05 2.63
CA LEU A 168 1.27 -11.21 2.40
C LEU A 168 1.43 -12.19 3.56
N ASN A 169 0.32 -12.63 4.12
CA ASN A 169 0.31 -13.73 5.09
C ASN A 169 -1.00 -14.51 4.98
N ASN A 170 -0.90 -15.84 4.95
CA ASN A 170 -2.06 -16.73 4.85
C ASN A 170 -3.07 -16.31 3.77
N GLN A 171 -2.55 -16.01 2.56
CA GLN A 171 -3.33 -15.57 1.40
C GLN A 171 -4.04 -14.21 1.58
N LYS A 172 -3.71 -13.43 2.60
CA LYS A 172 -4.17 -12.07 2.80
C LYS A 172 -3.07 -11.09 2.44
N THR A 173 -3.39 -10.15 1.59
CA THR A 173 -2.52 -9.02 1.25
C THR A 173 -2.83 -7.84 2.18
N TYR A 174 -1.78 -7.19 2.64
CA TYR A 174 -1.88 -6.00 3.49
C TYR A 174 -1.19 -4.83 2.82
N TRP A 175 -1.82 -3.68 2.87
CA TRP A 175 -1.26 -2.41 2.45
C TRP A 175 -1.10 -1.48 3.63
N GLY A 176 -0.11 -0.59 3.55
CA GLY A 176 0.02 0.49 4.51
C GLY A 176 0.69 1.71 3.95
N LYS A 177 0.32 2.83 4.54
CA LYS A 177 0.90 4.14 4.30
C LYS A 177 1.20 4.81 5.63
N LYS A 178 2.39 5.37 5.77
CA LYS A 178 2.77 6.13 6.97
C LYS A 178 1.88 7.36 7.08
N ALA A 179 1.14 7.46 8.18
CA ALA A 179 0.38 8.66 8.48
C ALA A 179 1.34 9.78 8.93
N ASN A 180 1.06 10.97 8.50
CA ASN A 180 1.85 12.17 8.85
C ASN A 180 1.25 12.94 9.99
#